data_5cf3ff271c5a124c36f52b16282724b5
#
_entry.id   5cf3ff271c5a124c36f52b16282724b5
#
_cell.length_a   1.000
_cell.length_b   1.000
_cell.length_c   1.000
_cell.angle_alpha   90.00
_cell.angle_beta   90.00
_cell.angle_gamma   90.00
#
_symmetry.space_group_name_H-M   'P 1'
#
loop_
_entity.id
_entity.type
_entity.pdbx_description
1 polymer ?
#
loop_
_entity_poly.entity_id
_entity_poly.type
_entity_poly.pdbx_seq_one_letter_code
_entity_poly.pdbx_strand_id
1 'polypeptide(L)'
;MIRGLDVLSRNISLLQKRQETTSGNIANVNTTGYQAKTLFQSALDEVALHNYQSGPNADTRRDIGGLSLGTQLAGSTISQDQGAVKQTGQASDFALLSEGYFVVQNNAGQRLYTRNGDFTVNQQNQYVTQEGYLVLGANGQAVSALGPANFLIQTFPPEALTTAGQNYVTSNAAGTTVNAPVIQQGALEQANVAVADEMVAMIQTSREFEANQKVLSSTNQTLQKAVNELGKI
;
A
#
# COMPACT_ATOMS: atom_id res chain seq x y z
N MET A 1 3.11 24.03 -23.22
CA MET A 1 1.91 24.15 -22.36
C MET A 1 1.18 22.81 -22.21
N ILE A 2 0.89 22.08 -23.28
CA ILE A 2 0.16 20.78 -23.21
C ILE A 2 0.89 19.75 -22.31
N ARG A 3 2.23 19.65 -22.41
CA ARG A 3 3.02 18.75 -21.54
C ARG A 3 2.97 19.13 -20.06
N GLY A 4 2.97 20.43 -19.75
CA GLY A 4 2.81 20.88 -18.35
C GLY A 4 1.46 20.48 -17.75
N LEU A 5 0.40 20.50 -18.54
CA LEU A 5 -0.92 20.04 -18.14
C LEU A 5 -0.94 18.51 -17.91
N ASP A 6 -0.23 17.74 -18.74
CA ASP A 6 -0.13 16.29 -18.60
C ASP A 6 0.62 15.90 -17.29
N VAL A 7 1.76 16.54 -17.02
CA VAL A 7 2.50 16.36 -15.76
C VAL A 7 1.64 16.76 -14.56
N LEU A 8 0.92 17.87 -14.65
CA LEU A 8 0.04 18.34 -13.57
C LEU A 8 -1.14 17.39 -13.33
N SER A 9 -1.74 16.85 -14.39
CA SER A 9 -2.80 15.84 -14.30
C SER A 9 -2.34 14.56 -13.63
N ARG A 10 -1.14 14.08 -13.97
CA ARG A 10 -0.52 12.91 -13.31
C ARG A 10 -0.26 13.18 -11.83
N ASN A 11 0.27 14.36 -11.50
CA ASN A 11 0.51 14.74 -10.11
C ASN A 11 -0.80 14.80 -9.30
N ILE A 12 -1.86 15.37 -9.86
CA ILE A 12 -3.19 15.37 -9.24
C ILE A 12 -3.68 13.94 -8.96
N SER A 13 -3.57 13.03 -9.94
CA SER A 13 -3.95 11.63 -9.76
C SER A 13 -3.13 10.92 -8.68
N LEU A 14 -1.84 11.25 -8.59
CA LEU A 14 -0.96 10.73 -7.56
C LEU A 14 -1.35 11.23 -6.16
N LEU A 15 -1.67 12.52 -6.03
CA LEU A 15 -2.14 13.10 -4.77
C LEU A 15 -3.47 12.50 -4.32
N GLN A 16 -4.39 12.21 -5.26
CA GLN A 16 -5.62 11.48 -4.97
C GLN A 16 -5.35 10.09 -4.40
N LYS A 17 -4.43 9.34 -5.02
CA LYS A 17 -4.03 8.01 -4.52
C LYS A 17 -3.38 8.08 -3.13
N ARG A 18 -2.54 9.10 -2.89
CA ARG A 18 -1.95 9.34 -1.57
C ARG A 18 -3.04 9.63 -0.54
N GLN A 19 -4.01 10.48 -0.88
CA GLN A 19 -5.14 10.80 0.00
C GLN A 19 -6.02 9.58 0.30
N GLU A 20 -6.30 8.74 -0.71
CA GLU A 20 -7.01 7.47 -0.52
C GLU A 20 -6.28 6.54 0.45
N THR A 21 -4.95 6.41 0.31
CA THR A 21 -4.14 5.54 1.17
C THR A 21 -4.10 6.06 2.60
N THR A 22 -3.82 7.35 2.80
CA THR A 22 -3.81 7.98 4.12
C THR A 22 -5.18 7.90 4.80
N SER A 23 -6.26 8.15 4.05
CA SER A 23 -7.62 7.97 4.56
C SER A 23 -7.91 6.52 4.96
N GLY A 24 -7.44 5.56 4.15
CA GLY A 24 -7.54 4.13 4.47
C GLY A 24 -6.76 3.74 5.72
N ASN A 25 -5.55 4.28 5.92
CA ASN A 25 -4.77 4.06 7.14
C ASN A 25 -5.49 4.61 8.38
N ILE A 26 -6.00 5.84 8.31
CA ILE A 26 -6.75 6.47 9.41
C ILE A 26 -8.02 5.67 9.74
N ALA A 27 -8.78 5.26 8.73
CA ALA A 27 -10.01 4.49 8.92
C ALA A 27 -9.77 3.15 9.64
N ASN A 28 -8.59 2.56 9.45
CA ASN A 28 -8.23 1.25 10.00
C ASN A 28 -7.33 1.31 11.24
N VAL A 29 -7.15 2.48 11.85
CA VAL A 29 -6.30 2.63 13.05
C VAL A 29 -6.75 1.75 14.22
N ASN A 30 -8.04 1.51 14.36
CA ASN A 30 -8.62 0.67 15.41
C ASN A 30 -8.82 -0.80 14.96
N THR A 31 -8.42 -1.13 13.74
CA THR A 31 -8.56 -2.49 13.21
C THR A 31 -7.37 -3.34 13.66
N THR A 32 -7.63 -4.44 14.34
CA THR A 32 -6.60 -5.36 14.85
C THR A 32 -5.79 -5.96 13.71
N GLY A 33 -4.45 -6.00 13.86
CA GLY A 33 -3.54 -6.56 12.89
C GLY A 33 -3.48 -5.80 11.56
N TYR A 34 -4.02 -4.57 11.50
CA TYR A 34 -3.90 -3.75 10.29
C TYR A 34 -2.49 -3.20 10.15
N GLN A 35 -1.97 -3.30 8.95
CA GLN A 35 -0.67 -2.77 8.59
C GLN A 35 -0.80 -1.56 7.67
N ALA A 36 -0.12 -0.47 8.03
CA ALA A 36 -0.12 0.78 7.28
C ALA A 36 0.38 0.56 5.85
N LYS A 37 -0.27 1.21 4.90
CA LYS A 37 0.14 1.20 3.49
C LYS A 37 0.86 2.49 3.17
N THR A 38 1.97 2.38 2.47
CA THR A 38 2.72 3.52 1.96
C THR A 38 2.81 3.45 0.44
N LEU A 39 2.74 4.62 -0.20
CA LEU A 39 2.91 4.74 -1.65
C LEU A 39 4.31 5.24 -1.95
N PHE A 40 4.93 4.65 -2.95
CA PHE A 40 6.21 5.14 -3.45
C PHE A 40 6.11 5.55 -4.92
N GLN A 41 6.88 6.58 -5.25
CA GLN A 41 6.89 7.22 -6.54
C GLN A 41 8.23 6.93 -7.22
N SER A 42 8.19 6.78 -8.54
CA SER A 42 9.39 6.79 -9.38
C SER A 42 9.35 7.99 -10.33
N ALA A 43 10.51 8.56 -10.61
CA ALA A 43 10.65 9.47 -11.73
C ALA A 43 10.48 8.68 -13.03
N LEU A 44 9.78 9.27 -13.99
CA LEU A 44 9.75 8.75 -15.35
C LEU A 44 11.11 9.00 -16.01
N ASP A 45 11.50 8.08 -16.90
CA ASP A 45 12.74 8.22 -17.65
C ASP A 45 12.77 9.53 -18.43
N GLU A 46 13.92 10.18 -18.41
CA GLU A 46 14.13 11.40 -19.19
C GLU A 46 14.24 11.06 -20.68
N VAL A 47 13.52 11.83 -21.49
CA VAL A 47 13.66 11.75 -22.94
C VAL A 47 14.79 12.68 -23.37
N ALA A 48 15.84 12.11 -23.94
CA ALA A 48 16.94 12.88 -24.48
C ALA A 48 16.48 13.77 -25.66
N LEU A 49 16.68 15.06 -25.52
CA LEU A 49 16.38 16.03 -26.57
C LEU A 49 17.61 16.23 -27.45
N HIS A 50 17.39 16.17 -28.76
CA HIS A 50 18.44 16.35 -29.73
C HIS A 50 18.09 17.51 -30.67
N ASN A 51 19.08 18.30 -31.03
CA ASN A 51 18.99 19.30 -32.08
C ASN A 51 19.83 18.85 -33.29
N TYR A 52 19.24 19.01 -34.46
CA TYR A 52 19.95 18.77 -35.74
C TYR A 52 20.35 20.15 -36.30
N GLN A 53 21.63 20.38 -36.42
CA GLN A 53 22.13 21.60 -37.08
C GLN A 53 22.10 21.39 -38.59
N SER A 54 21.33 22.21 -39.34
CA SER A 54 21.39 22.20 -40.79
C SER A 54 22.63 22.95 -41.29
N GLY A 55 23.45 22.27 -42.07
CA GLY A 55 24.71 22.79 -42.67
C GLY A 55 25.42 21.71 -43.48
N PRO A 56 26.56 22.00 -44.12
CA PRO A 56 27.32 21.00 -44.92
C PRO A 56 27.80 19.78 -44.14
N ASN A 57 27.73 19.83 -42.77
CA ASN A 57 27.95 18.70 -41.85
C ASN A 57 26.63 18.38 -41.08
N ALA A 58 25.52 18.31 -41.78
CA ALA A 58 24.14 18.26 -41.26
C ALA A 58 23.82 17.02 -40.43
N ASP A 59 24.72 16.09 -40.22
CA ASP A 59 24.49 14.82 -39.53
C ASP A 59 25.06 14.77 -38.10
N THR A 60 25.45 15.92 -37.53
CA THR A 60 25.87 16.00 -36.14
C THR A 60 24.66 16.22 -35.22
N ARG A 61 24.16 15.13 -34.67
CA ARG A 61 23.20 15.11 -33.58
C ARG A 61 23.87 15.73 -32.33
N ARG A 62 23.40 16.89 -31.91
CA ARG A 62 23.84 17.52 -30.67
C ARG A 62 22.83 17.28 -29.58
N ASP A 63 23.28 16.71 -28.48
CA ASP A 63 22.46 16.50 -27.30
C ASP A 63 22.25 17.85 -26.58
N ILE A 64 21.00 18.25 -26.35
CA ILE A 64 20.62 19.53 -25.72
C ILE A 64 20.04 19.33 -24.32
N GLY A 65 20.14 18.11 -23.77
CA GLY A 65 19.69 17.74 -22.42
C GLY A 65 18.53 16.80 -22.37
N GLY A 66 18.12 16.43 -21.19
CA GLY A 66 16.99 15.54 -20.94
C GLY A 66 15.70 16.30 -20.63
N LEU A 67 14.56 15.78 -21.10
CA LEU A 67 13.24 16.25 -20.74
C LEU A 67 12.65 15.29 -19.70
N SER A 68 12.47 15.75 -18.47
CA SER A 68 11.75 14.97 -17.46
C SER A 68 10.26 14.92 -17.78
N LEU A 69 9.70 13.72 -17.78
CA LEU A 69 8.27 13.47 -18.00
C LEU A 69 7.44 13.49 -16.70
N GLY A 70 8.09 13.86 -15.58
CA GLY A 70 7.46 13.92 -14.26
C GLY A 70 7.60 12.63 -13.45
N THR A 71 6.69 12.42 -12.50
CA THR A 71 6.68 11.27 -11.61
C THR A 71 5.45 10.39 -11.87
N GLN A 72 5.60 9.11 -11.59
CA GLN A 72 4.48 8.16 -11.60
C GLN A 72 4.43 7.37 -10.30
N LEU A 73 3.26 6.80 -10.02
CA LEU A 73 3.13 5.84 -8.93
C LEU A 73 3.87 4.56 -9.32
N ALA A 74 4.92 4.21 -8.57
CA ALA A 74 5.68 2.99 -8.79
C ALA A 74 5.01 1.78 -8.13
N GLY A 75 4.36 2.00 -6.98
CA GLY A 75 3.65 0.94 -6.27
C GLY A 75 3.19 1.36 -4.88
N SER A 76 2.62 0.40 -4.18
CA SER A 76 2.33 0.50 -2.75
C SER A 76 3.00 -0.65 -2.01
N THR A 77 3.50 -0.38 -0.83
CA THR A 77 4.03 -1.39 0.08
C THR A 77 3.26 -1.39 1.39
N ILE A 78 3.30 -2.50 2.07
CA ILE A 78 2.69 -2.69 3.39
C ILE A 78 3.83 -2.60 4.40
N SER A 79 3.70 -1.73 5.42
CA SER A 79 4.65 -1.67 6.52
C SER A 79 4.55 -2.95 7.33
N GLN A 80 5.69 -3.64 7.49
CA GLN A 80 5.79 -4.87 8.29
C GLN A 80 6.15 -4.59 9.75
N ASP A 81 6.22 -3.31 10.14
CA ASP A 81 6.50 -2.92 11.51
C ASP A 81 5.42 -3.46 12.46
N GLN A 82 5.83 -3.90 13.63
CA GLN A 82 4.92 -4.43 14.63
C GLN A 82 4.10 -3.32 15.27
N GLY A 83 2.78 -3.52 15.32
CA GLY A 83 1.86 -2.66 16.07
C GLY A 83 1.99 -2.87 17.59
N ALA A 84 1.37 -1.98 18.36
CA ALA A 84 1.31 -2.13 19.81
C ALA A 84 0.48 -3.38 20.19
N VAL A 85 0.97 -4.15 21.16
CA VAL A 85 0.26 -5.33 21.66
C VAL A 85 -0.62 -4.94 22.84
N LYS A 86 -1.93 -5.23 22.72
CA LYS A 86 -2.92 -4.98 23.75
C LYS A 86 -3.40 -6.30 24.35
N GLN A 87 -3.33 -6.42 25.67
CA GLN A 87 -3.89 -7.58 26.37
C GLN A 87 -5.42 -7.50 26.40
N THR A 88 -6.08 -8.58 26.00
CA THR A 88 -7.55 -8.71 25.97
C THR A 88 -8.04 -9.70 27.03
N GLY A 89 -7.19 -10.64 27.44
CA GLY A 89 -7.56 -11.71 28.39
C GLY A 89 -8.42 -12.82 27.76
N GLN A 90 -8.72 -12.76 26.48
CA GLN A 90 -9.53 -13.73 25.77
C GLN A 90 -8.65 -14.87 25.25
N ALA A 91 -8.97 -16.12 25.57
CA ALA A 91 -8.13 -17.28 25.25
C ALA A 91 -8.03 -17.57 23.75
N SER A 92 -8.95 -17.04 22.95
CA SER A 92 -8.98 -17.17 21.49
C SER A 92 -8.16 -16.12 20.76
N ASP A 93 -7.71 -15.07 21.47
CA ASP A 93 -6.93 -13.97 20.92
C ASP A 93 -5.46 -14.31 20.93
N PHE A 94 -4.77 -14.03 19.84
CA PHE A 94 -3.34 -14.28 19.70
C PHE A 94 -2.64 -13.10 19.06
N ALA A 95 -1.56 -12.65 19.69
CA ALA A 95 -0.66 -11.66 19.11
C ALA A 95 0.64 -12.32 18.67
N LEU A 96 1.10 -11.98 17.48
CA LEU A 96 2.39 -12.42 16.99
C LEU A 96 3.46 -11.40 17.40
N LEU A 97 4.44 -11.85 18.23
CA LEU A 97 5.55 -11.01 18.68
C LEU A 97 6.79 -11.13 17.77
N SER A 98 6.78 -12.07 16.85
CA SER A 98 7.80 -12.26 15.82
C SER A 98 7.35 -11.70 14.47
N GLU A 99 8.29 -11.54 13.54
CA GLU A 99 7.96 -11.20 12.16
C GLU A 99 7.17 -12.34 11.49
N GLY A 100 6.26 -11.99 10.57
CA GLY A 100 5.51 -12.94 9.77
C GLY A 100 3.99 -12.74 9.88
N TYR A 101 3.24 -13.71 9.35
CA TYR A 101 1.79 -13.67 9.23
C TYR A 101 1.21 -15.03 9.61
N PHE A 102 0.05 -15.03 10.24
CA PHE A 102 -0.78 -16.22 10.36
C PHE A 102 -1.26 -16.65 8.97
N VAL A 103 -1.18 -17.94 8.70
CA VAL A 103 -1.67 -18.51 7.45
C VAL A 103 -3.09 -18.98 7.66
N VAL A 104 -4.01 -18.45 6.86
CA VAL A 104 -5.42 -18.84 6.90
C VAL A 104 -5.87 -19.37 5.53
N GLN A 105 -6.86 -20.21 5.52
CA GLN A 105 -7.42 -20.80 4.31
C GLN A 105 -8.88 -20.41 4.16
N ASN A 106 -9.20 -19.80 3.02
CA ASN A 106 -10.57 -19.45 2.70
C ASN A 106 -11.37 -20.71 2.27
N ASN A 107 -12.69 -20.57 2.11
CA ASN A 107 -13.57 -21.64 1.69
C ASN A 107 -13.30 -22.18 0.28
N ALA A 108 -12.54 -21.43 -0.54
CA ALA A 108 -12.11 -21.85 -1.87
C ALA A 108 -10.77 -22.61 -1.85
N GLY A 109 -10.18 -22.84 -0.66
CA GLY A 109 -8.89 -23.52 -0.51
C GLY A 109 -7.66 -22.62 -0.75
N GLN A 110 -7.84 -21.33 -1.00
CA GLN A 110 -6.74 -20.40 -1.19
C GLN A 110 -6.13 -19.99 0.16
N ARG A 111 -4.82 -19.86 0.22
CA ARG A 111 -4.10 -19.35 1.38
C ARG A 111 -4.08 -17.83 1.37
N LEU A 112 -4.44 -17.26 2.49
CA LEU A 112 -4.36 -15.84 2.80
C LEU A 112 -3.49 -15.66 4.04
N TYR A 113 -2.96 -14.48 4.21
CA TYR A 113 -2.05 -14.16 5.31
C TYR A 113 -2.60 -12.97 6.08
N THR A 114 -2.51 -13.03 7.40
CA THR A 114 -3.02 -11.94 8.26
C THR A 114 -2.17 -11.77 9.51
N ARG A 115 -2.10 -10.55 10.03
CA ARG A 115 -1.59 -10.24 11.37
C ARG A 115 -2.69 -10.23 12.42
N ASN A 116 -3.96 -10.24 11.98
CA ASN A 116 -5.07 -10.27 12.90
C ASN A 116 -5.15 -11.64 13.59
N GLY A 117 -5.06 -11.65 14.91
CA GLY A 117 -5.18 -12.85 15.74
C GLY A 117 -6.48 -12.93 16.51
N ASP A 118 -7.50 -12.12 16.15
CA ASP A 118 -8.84 -12.18 16.70
C ASP A 118 -9.58 -13.40 16.09
N PHE A 119 -9.33 -14.56 16.70
CA PHE A 119 -9.89 -15.82 16.24
C PHE A 119 -11.12 -16.22 17.08
N THR A 120 -11.99 -16.97 16.44
CA THR A 120 -13.14 -17.64 17.10
C THR A 120 -13.00 -19.15 16.96
N VAL A 121 -13.72 -19.88 17.79
CA VAL A 121 -13.71 -21.36 17.74
C VAL A 121 -15.00 -21.83 17.09
N ASN A 122 -14.89 -22.61 16.02
CA ASN A 122 -16.03 -23.19 15.33
C ASN A 122 -16.60 -24.43 16.06
N GLN A 123 -17.69 -25.00 15.54
CA GLN A 123 -18.34 -26.20 16.10
C GLN A 123 -17.43 -27.45 16.08
N GLN A 124 -16.40 -27.47 15.25
CA GLN A 124 -15.40 -28.52 15.16
C GLN A 124 -14.19 -28.30 16.09
N ASN A 125 -14.27 -27.32 17.01
CA ASN A 125 -13.20 -26.92 17.89
C ASN A 125 -11.91 -26.49 17.14
N GLN A 126 -12.05 -25.80 15.99
CA GLN A 126 -10.94 -25.26 15.22
C GLN A 126 -10.96 -23.75 15.29
N TYR A 127 -9.77 -23.12 15.28
CA TYR A 127 -9.66 -21.67 15.18
C TYR A 127 -10.02 -21.21 13.77
N VAL A 128 -10.90 -20.22 13.72
CA VAL A 128 -11.35 -19.56 12.49
C VAL A 128 -11.29 -18.04 12.66
N THR A 129 -11.14 -17.33 11.57
CA THR A 129 -11.26 -15.87 11.57
C THR A 129 -12.72 -15.44 11.69
N GLN A 130 -12.97 -14.16 11.88
CA GLN A 130 -14.33 -13.58 11.93
C GLN A 130 -15.15 -13.90 10.67
N GLU A 131 -14.49 -14.05 9.51
CA GLU A 131 -15.11 -14.42 8.23
C GLU A 131 -15.28 -15.94 8.05
N GLY A 132 -14.84 -16.72 9.02
CA GLY A 132 -14.95 -18.18 8.99
C GLY A 132 -13.83 -18.90 8.25
N TYR A 133 -12.69 -18.26 7.98
CA TYR A 133 -11.52 -18.90 7.36
C TYR A 133 -10.76 -19.73 8.39
N LEU A 134 -10.32 -20.91 8.00
CA LEU A 134 -9.57 -21.82 8.86
C LEU A 134 -8.14 -21.33 9.08
N VAL A 135 -7.71 -21.28 10.34
CA VAL A 135 -6.32 -20.96 10.68
C VAL A 135 -5.47 -22.21 10.58
N LEU A 136 -4.39 -22.16 9.80
CA LEU A 136 -3.54 -23.32 9.54
C LEU A 136 -2.40 -23.42 10.57
N GLY A 137 -2.15 -24.64 10.99
CA GLY A 137 -1.04 -25.01 11.84
C GLY A 137 0.22 -25.40 11.06
N ALA A 138 1.33 -25.58 11.76
CA ALA A 138 2.61 -25.97 11.19
C ALA A 138 2.56 -27.28 10.36
N ASN A 139 1.57 -28.14 10.62
CA ASN A 139 1.30 -29.36 9.87
C ASN A 139 0.46 -29.13 8.60
N GLY A 140 0.06 -27.87 8.30
CA GLY A 140 -0.79 -27.52 7.17
C GLY A 140 -2.27 -27.86 7.34
N GLN A 141 -2.70 -28.30 8.53
CA GLN A 141 -4.09 -28.57 8.86
C GLN A 141 -4.65 -27.45 9.75
N ALA A 142 -5.97 -27.37 9.87
CA ALA A 142 -6.62 -26.41 10.76
C ALA A 142 -6.21 -26.64 12.23
N VAL A 143 -5.89 -25.56 12.94
CA VAL A 143 -5.46 -25.61 14.33
C VAL A 143 -6.65 -25.90 15.22
N SER A 144 -6.54 -26.94 16.08
CA SER A 144 -7.56 -27.29 17.06
C SER A 144 -7.42 -26.42 18.33
N ALA A 145 -8.55 -25.97 18.87
CA ALA A 145 -8.60 -25.25 20.15
C ALA A 145 -8.45 -26.18 21.38
N LEU A 146 -8.51 -27.50 21.19
CA LEU A 146 -8.36 -28.48 22.28
C LEU A 146 -6.89 -28.85 22.58
N GLY A 147 -5.93 -28.35 21.80
CA GLY A 147 -4.51 -28.66 21.91
C GLY A 147 -3.61 -27.42 21.93
N PRO A 148 -2.30 -27.63 21.95
CA PRO A 148 -1.37 -26.51 21.82
C PRO A 148 -1.57 -25.80 20.46
N ALA A 149 -1.68 -24.49 20.49
CA ALA A 149 -1.92 -23.66 19.31
C ALA A 149 -0.63 -23.51 18.48
N ASN A 150 -0.28 -24.52 17.69
CA ASN A 150 0.86 -24.49 16.78
C ASN A 150 0.48 -23.88 15.45
N PHE A 151 0.47 -22.57 15.38
CA PHE A 151 0.15 -21.82 14.15
C PHE A 151 1.27 -21.91 13.13
N LEU A 152 0.90 -21.97 11.85
CA LEU A 152 1.83 -21.78 10.74
C LEU A 152 2.08 -20.29 10.55
N ILE A 153 3.31 -19.85 10.76
CA ILE A 153 3.74 -18.48 10.53
C ILE A 153 4.69 -18.45 9.35
N GLN A 154 4.43 -17.52 8.42
CA GLN A 154 5.26 -17.33 7.24
C GLN A 154 5.66 -15.86 7.10
N THR A 155 6.91 -15.62 6.69
CA THR A 155 7.45 -14.31 6.33
C THR A 155 7.56 -14.18 4.82
N PHE A 156 7.42 -12.96 4.35
CA PHE A 156 7.49 -12.61 2.94
C PHE A 156 8.29 -11.33 2.75
N PRO A 157 8.98 -11.17 1.62
CA PRO A 157 9.55 -9.88 1.28
C PRO A 157 8.43 -8.85 1.05
N PRO A 158 8.60 -7.59 1.48
CA PRO A 158 7.55 -6.56 1.42
C PRO A 158 6.99 -6.34 0.00
N GLU A 159 7.84 -6.49 -1.01
CA GLU A 159 7.51 -6.29 -2.43
C GLU A 159 6.58 -7.37 -2.99
N ALA A 160 6.55 -8.56 -2.37
CA ALA A 160 5.74 -9.68 -2.83
C ALA A 160 4.32 -9.67 -2.23
N LEU A 161 4.05 -8.78 -1.28
CA LEU A 161 2.77 -8.71 -0.60
C LEU A 161 1.78 -7.83 -1.36
N THR A 162 0.59 -8.37 -1.58
CA THR A 162 -0.53 -7.66 -2.20
C THR A 162 -1.74 -7.74 -1.28
N THR A 163 -2.46 -6.65 -1.10
CA THR A 163 -3.66 -6.63 -0.27
C THR A 163 -4.80 -7.42 -0.94
N ALA A 164 -5.39 -8.34 -0.20
CA ALA A 164 -6.55 -9.13 -0.61
C ALA A 164 -7.87 -8.67 0.04
N GLY A 165 -7.94 -7.44 0.54
CA GLY A 165 -9.09 -6.87 1.28
C GLY A 165 -9.09 -7.26 2.77
N GLN A 166 -9.90 -6.57 3.57
CA GLN A 166 -10.22 -6.90 4.98
C GLN A 166 -9.06 -7.44 5.84
N ASN A 167 -7.89 -6.76 5.88
CA ASN A 167 -6.71 -7.20 6.66
C ASN A 167 -6.02 -8.49 6.19
N TYR A 168 -6.37 -9.00 5.02
CA TYR A 168 -5.67 -10.11 4.41
C TYR A 168 -4.70 -9.64 3.35
N VAL A 169 -3.59 -10.35 3.27
CA VAL A 169 -2.60 -10.18 2.21
C VAL A 169 -2.40 -11.50 1.48
N THR A 170 -2.09 -11.39 0.20
CA THR A 170 -1.62 -12.50 -0.63
C THR A 170 -0.18 -12.26 -1.03
N SER A 171 0.54 -13.31 -1.33
CA SER A 171 1.91 -13.21 -1.81
C SER A 171 2.09 -13.98 -3.11
N ASN A 172 2.82 -13.39 -4.04
CA ASN A 172 3.26 -14.05 -5.27
C ASN A 172 4.57 -14.85 -5.08
N ALA A 173 5.25 -14.64 -3.96
CA ALA A 173 6.47 -15.37 -3.60
C ALA A 173 6.17 -16.50 -2.62
N ALA A 174 7.01 -17.51 -2.63
CA ALA A 174 6.95 -18.57 -1.61
C ALA A 174 7.33 -17.98 -0.23
N GLY A 175 6.47 -18.18 0.77
CA GLY A 175 6.75 -17.75 2.13
C GLY A 175 7.80 -18.63 2.81
N THR A 176 8.66 -18.00 3.61
CA THR A 176 9.58 -18.72 4.47
C THR A 176 8.90 -19.02 5.80
N THR A 177 8.81 -20.28 6.18
CA THR A 177 8.21 -20.69 7.46
C THR A 177 9.13 -20.31 8.62
N VAL A 178 8.56 -19.62 9.60
CA VAL A 178 9.28 -19.25 10.84
C VAL A 178 9.31 -20.46 11.77
N ASN A 179 10.52 -20.91 12.09
CA ASN A 179 10.73 -21.96 13.09
C ASN A 179 10.68 -21.34 14.50
N ALA A 180 9.78 -21.83 15.35
CA ALA A 180 9.56 -21.32 16.70
C ALA A 180 9.09 -19.84 16.77
N PRO A 181 7.93 -19.50 16.21
CA PRO A 181 7.38 -18.16 16.33
C PRO A 181 7.04 -17.82 17.79
N VAL A 182 7.26 -16.57 18.18
CA VAL A 182 6.86 -16.08 19.50
C VAL A 182 5.43 -15.56 19.40
N ILE A 183 4.50 -16.28 20.04
CA ILE A 183 3.07 -15.96 20.03
C ILE A 183 2.59 -15.75 21.47
N GLN A 184 1.86 -14.69 21.70
CA GLN A 184 1.24 -14.37 22.98
C GLN A 184 -0.26 -14.64 22.91
N GLN A 185 -0.77 -15.51 23.77
CA GLN A 185 -2.19 -15.75 23.92
C GLN A 185 -2.82 -14.70 24.85
N GLY A 186 -4.07 -14.38 24.61
CA GLY A 186 -4.82 -13.37 25.40
C GLY A 186 -4.45 -11.93 25.05
N ALA A 187 -3.87 -11.71 23.89
CA ALA A 187 -3.47 -10.40 23.40
C ALA A 187 -3.76 -10.25 21.89
N LEU A 188 -3.91 -9.01 21.44
CA LEU A 188 -4.09 -8.66 20.04
C LEU A 188 -3.08 -7.60 19.61
N GLU A 189 -2.59 -7.69 18.40
CA GLU A 189 -1.77 -6.66 17.77
C GLU A 189 -2.69 -5.55 17.25
N GLN A 190 -2.43 -4.31 17.63
CA GLN A 190 -3.13 -3.14 17.11
C GLN A 190 -2.55 -2.71 15.77
N ALA A 191 -3.26 -1.83 15.04
CA ALA A 191 -2.73 -1.23 13.82
C ALA A 191 -1.41 -0.49 14.10
N ASN A 192 -0.45 -0.61 13.17
CA ASN A 192 0.82 0.12 13.23
C ASN A 192 0.74 1.52 12.61
N VAL A 193 -0.44 2.16 12.68
CA VAL A 193 -0.75 3.48 12.11
C VAL A 193 -0.53 4.57 13.16
N ALA A 194 0.34 5.53 12.86
CA ALA A 194 0.50 6.75 13.65
C ALA A 194 -0.52 7.80 13.18
N VAL A 195 -1.65 7.90 13.87
CA VAL A 195 -2.79 8.78 13.47
C VAL A 195 -2.36 10.23 13.28
N ALA A 196 -1.53 10.75 14.19
CA ALA A 196 -1.09 12.14 14.12
C ALA A 196 -0.29 12.42 12.82
N ASP A 197 0.61 11.51 12.45
CA ASP A 197 1.43 11.63 11.25
C ASP A 197 0.59 11.50 9.98
N GLU A 198 -0.37 10.57 9.97
CA GLU A 198 -1.31 10.41 8.85
C GLU A 198 -2.22 11.63 8.69
N MET A 199 -2.68 12.26 9.79
CA MET A 199 -3.46 13.49 9.71
C MET A 199 -2.64 14.65 9.14
N VAL A 200 -1.39 14.80 9.55
CA VAL A 200 -0.48 15.80 8.97
C VAL A 200 -0.25 15.55 7.48
N ALA A 201 0.00 14.30 7.10
CA ALA A 201 0.17 13.90 5.71
C ALA A 201 -1.09 14.19 4.87
N MET A 202 -2.29 13.96 5.43
CA MET A 202 -3.56 14.29 4.77
C MET A 202 -3.72 15.79 4.54
N ILE A 203 -3.42 16.62 5.54
CA ILE A 203 -3.50 18.08 5.41
C ILE A 203 -2.50 18.59 4.36
N GLN A 204 -1.27 18.06 4.35
CA GLN A 204 -0.26 18.42 3.36
C GLN A 204 -0.72 18.04 1.94
N THR A 205 -1.19 16.81 1.76
CA THR A 205 -1.69 16.32 0.47
C THR A 205 -2.88 17.14 -0.03
N SER A 206 -3.80 17.53 0.86
CA SER A 206 -4.94 18.39 0.51
C SER A 206 -4.49 19.79 0.06
N ARG A 207 -3.53 20.39 0.73
CA ARG A 207 -2.97 21.69 0.33
C ARG A 207 -2.24 21.63 -1.01
N GLU A 208 -1.46 20.57 -1.24
CA GLU A 208 -0.78 20.33 -2.52
C GLU A 208 -1.81 20.14 -3.65
N PHE A 209 -2.89 19.42 -3.38
CA PHE A 209 -3.97 19.22 -4.33
C PHE A 209 -4.67 20.51 -4.69
N GLU A 210 -5.02 21.35 -3.71
CA GLU A 210 -5.61 22.68 -3.93
C GLU A 210 -4.68 23.59 -4.73
N ALA A 211 -3.38 23.59 -4.43
CA ALA A 211 -2.40 24.37 -5.17
C ALA A 211 -2.33 23.93 -6.63
N ASN A 212 -2.27 22.64 -6.89
CA ASN A 212 -2.26 22.08 -8.24
C ASN A 212 -3.54 22.38 -9.02
N GLN A 213 -4.70 22.37 -8.37
CA GLN A 213 -5.97 22.77 -8.99
C GLN A 213 -5.97 24.25 -9.40
N LYS A 214 -5.41 25.14 -8.55
CA LYS A 214 -5.28 26.57 -8.88
C LYS A 214 -4.36 26.79 -10.08
N VAL A 215 -3.25 26.07 -10.14
CA VAL A 215 -2.34 26.13 -11.29
C VAL A 215 -3.04 25.63 -12.56
N LEU A 216 -3.77 24.52 -12.48
CA LEU A 216 -4.54 24.00 -13.61
C LEU A 216 -5.57 25.01 -14.12
N SER A 217 -6.34 25.62 -13.22
CA SER A 217 -7.33 26.66 -13.56
C SER A 217 -6.67 27.88 -14.20
N SER A 218 -5.57 28.40 -13.65
CA SER A 218 -4.83 29.51 -14.19
C SER A 218 -4.29 29.21 -15.60
N THR A 219 -3.74 28.01 -15.79
CA THR A 219 -3.23 27.58 -17.10
C THR A 219 -4.36 27.49 -18.14
N ASN A 220 -5.52 26.96 -17.76
CA ASN A 220 -6.70 26.89 -18.64
C ASN A 220 -7.20 28.30 -19.01
N GLN A 221 -7.25 29.24 -18.06
CA GLN A 221 -7.64 30.62 -18.34
C GLN A 221 -6.66 31.29 -19.31
N THR A 222 -5.36 31.04 -19.15
CA THR A 222 -4.34 31.57 -20.06
C THR A 222 -4.50 31.01 -21.47
N LEU A 223 -4.77 29.71 -21.58
CA LEU A 223 -5.06 29.07 -22.87
C LEU A 223 -6.32 29.64 -23.54
N GLN A 224 -7.40 29.83 -22.76
CA GLN A 224 -8.62 30.42 -23.27
C GLN A 224 -8.38 31.84 -23.79
N LYS A 225 -7.65 32.68 -23.06
CA LYS A 225 -7.29 34.02 -23.52
C LYS A 225 -6.45 33.97 -24.79
N ALA A 226 -5.42 33.13 -24.84
CA ALA A 226 -4.59 32.97 -26.02
C ALA A 226 -5.39 32.55 -27.27
N VAL A 227 -6.30 31.58 -27.12
CA VAL A 227 -7.17 31.11 -28.22
C VAL A 227 -8.13 32.21 -28.67
N ASN A 228 -8.73 32.93 -27.72
CA ASN A 228 -9.69 34.01 -28.04
C ASN A 228 -9.01 35.22 -28.70
N GLU A 229 -7.78 35.53 -28.34
CA GLU A 229 -7.01 36.62 -28.94
C GLU A 229 -6.50 36.25 -30.33
N LEU A 230 -5.99 35.02 -30.51
CA LEU A 230 -5.55 34.51 -31.81
C LEU A 230 -6.69 34.26 -32.79
N GLY A 231 -7.90 33.98 -32.30
CA GLY A 231 -9.09 33.78 -33.13
C GLY A 231 -9.82 35.08 -33.55
N LYS A 232 -9.32 36.26 -33.16
CA LYS A 232 -9.86 37.58 -33.53
C LYS A 232 -9.16 38.23 -34.72
N ILE A 233 -8.19 37.56 -35.35
CA ILE A 233 -7.46 38.04 -36.53
C ILE A 233 -8.15 37.58 -37.80
#